data_7afbae4f6a990abf868c663f76961db7
#
_entry.id   7afbae4f6a990abf868c663f76961db7
#
_cell.length_a   1.000
_cell.length_b   1.000
_cell.length_c   1.000
_cell.angle_alpha   90.00
_cell.angle_beta   90.00
_cell.angle_gamma   90.00
#
_symmetry.space_group_name_H-M   'P 1'
#
loop_
_entity.id
_entity.type
_entity.pdbx_description
1 polymer ?
#
loop_
_entity_poly.entity_id
_entity_poly.type
_entity_poly.pdbx_seq_one_letter_code
_entity_poly.pdbx_strand_id
1 'polypeptide(L)'
;MSVAGMFGDGAAAGPIRPVERPVPLRQSVYEALVELIVAGALRPGQHLVESELARQLGVSRQPVREALHRLEAEGWIDLRPSQGAFVHVPTDEEVDQLLDVRELLEGATARLAARAATPEAVARLRVAWEEGEAAVESGDTAAAVAANNDFHAAVAEIAGNAVLAQLAEIVGRRVRWHYRQVAPARGHESWAEHAELVAAIEAGDEDQAAALARTHTERTRTAYHGEVMAGGPR
;
A
#
# COMPACT_ATOMS: atom_id res chain seq x y z
N MET A 1 10.81 -48.38 -28.21
CA MET A 1 11.10 -47.62 -29.43
C MET A 1 11.63 -46.26 -29.01
N SER A 2 12.88 -46.00 -29.34
CA SER A 2 13.64 -44.80 -28.89
C SER A 2 13.24 -43.59 -29.72
N VAL A 3 12.99 -42.44 -29.06
CA VAL A 3 12.65 -41.14 -29.69
C VAL A 3 13.92 -40.38 -30.16
N ALA A 4 14.97 -41.09 -30.54
CA ALA A 4 16.28 -40.54 -30.92
C ALA A 4 16.42 -40.25 -32.42
N GLY A 5 15.41 -39.73 -33.05
CA GLY A 5 15.43 -39.50 -34.52
C GLY A 5 14.83 -38.23 -35.03
N MET A 6 14.60 -37.21 -34.20
CA MET A 6 13.83 -36.04 -34.60
C MET A 6 14.59 -34.68 -34.62
N PHE A 7 15.89 -34.71 -34.28
CA PHE A 7 16.71 -33.50 -34.42
C PHE A 7 17.89 -33.81 -35.34
N GLY A 8 17.83 -33.27 -36.53
CA GLY A 8 18.90 -33.32 -37.52
C GLY A 8 20.20 -32.73 -36.95
N ASP A 9 21.28 -33.35 -37.35
CA ASP A 9 22.66 -33.02 -36.98
C ASP A 9 23.01 -31.59 -37.45
N GLY A 10 23.48 -30.74 -36.52
CA GLY A 10 24.29 -29.58 -36.91
C GLY A 10 23.82 -28.18 -36.65
N ALA A 11 22.95 -27.90 -35.64
CA ALA A 11 22.82 -26.55 -35.12
C ALA A 11 22.99 -26.59 -33.59
N ALA A 12 24.05 -25.97 -33.06
CA ALA A 12 24.20 -25.72 -31.67
C ALA A 12 22.99 -24.89 -31.20
N ALA A 13 22.02 -25.57 -30.57
CA ALA A 13 20.88 -24.91 -29.96
C ALA A 13 21.44 -24.03 -28.82
N GLY A 14 21.44 -22.73 -29.02
CA GLY A 14 21.77 -21.78 -27.98
C GLY A 14 20.88 -22.00 -26.76
N PRO A 15 21.28 -21.54 -25.57
CA PRO A 15 20.51 -21.78 -24.36
C PRO A 15 19.07 -21.30 -24.57
N ILE A 16 18.11 -22.21 -24.36
CA ILE A 16 16.68 -21.86 -24.37
C ILE A 16 16.45 -20.83 -23.29
N ARG A 17 16.15 -19.61 -23.69
CA ARG A 17 15.80 -18.54 -22.75
C ARG A 17 14.44 -18.86 -22.14
N PRO A 18 14.30 -18.82 -20.81
CA PRO A 18 12.99 -18.93 -20.17
C PRO A 18 12.05 -17.86 -20.73
N VAL A 19 10.85 -18.27 -21.11
CA VAL A 19 9.80 -17.31 -21.47
C VAL A 19 9.34 -16.65 -20.18
N GLU A 20 9.46 -15.32 -20.07
CA GLU A 20 8.85 -14.57 -19.00
C GLU A 20 7.35 -14.83 -19.01
N ARG A 21 6.82 -15.35 -17.92
CA ARG A 21 5.38 -15.55 -17.77
C ARG A 21 4.76 -14.20 -17.43
N PRO A 22 3.84 -13.67 -18.24
CA PRO A 22 3.11 -12.46 -17.87
C PRO A 22 2.35 -12.69 -16.57
N VAL A 23 2.18 -11.63 -15.77
CA VAL A 23 1.37 -11.65 -14.56
C VAL A 23 0.00 -12.25 -14.88
N PRO A 24 -0.49 -13.23 -14.11
CA PRO A 24 -1.80 -13.82 -14.38
C PRO A 24 -2.89 -12.73 -14.39
N LEU A 25 -3.75 -12.76 -15.41
CA LEU A 25 -4.80 -11.75 -15.61
C LEU A 25 -5.66 -11.52 -14.35
N ARG A 26 -5.96 -12.58 -13.59
CA ARG A 26 -6.67 -12.48 -12.29
C ARG A 26 -5.94 -11.62 -11.27
N GLN A 27 -4.59 -11.64 -11.26
CA GLN A 27 -3.77 -10.81 -10.38
C GLN A 27 -3.85 -9.34 -10.80
N SER A 28 -3.71 -9.06 -12.09
CA SER A 28 -3.81 -7.69 -12.61
C SER A 28 -5.20 -7.09 -12.39
N VAL A 29 -6.27 -7.89 -12.51
CA VAL A 29 -7.64 -7.45 -12.21
C VAL A 29 -7.81 -7.16 -10.71
N TYR A 30 -7.29 -8.02 -9.84
CA TYR A 30 -7.31 -7.81 -8.40
C TYR A 30 -6.59 -6.50 -8.03
N GLU A 31 -5.36 -6.29 -8.51
CA GLU A 31 -4.57 -5.09 -8.26
C GLU A 31 -5.29 -3.82 -8.74
N ALA A 32 -5.84 -3.85 -9.96
CA ALA A 32 -6.62 -2.74 -10.48
C ALA A 32 -7.83 -2.40 -9.62
N LEU A 33 -8.56 -3.41 -9.12
CA LEU A 33 -9.70 -3.17 -8.24
C LEU A 33 -9.28 -2.62 -6.87
N VAL A 34 -8.18 -3.11 -6.27
CA VAL A 34 -7.62 -2.56 -5.03
C VAL A 34 -7.27 -1.09 -5.23
N GLU A 35 -6.56 -0.75 -6.31
CA GLU A 35 -6.19 0.65 -6.58
C GLU A 35 -7.41 1.55 -6.79
N LEU A 36 -8.46 1.07 -7.45
CA LEU A 36 -9.71 1.83 -7.60
C LEU A 36 -10.42 2.07 -6.25
N ILE A 37 -10.36 1.11 -5.32
CA ILE A 37 -10.89 1.26 -3.95
C ILE A 37 -10.03 2.26 -3.17
N VAL A 38 -8.72 2.09 -3.16
CA VAL A 38 -7.77 2.97 -2.45
C VAL A 38 -7.82 4.39 -2.99
N ALA A 39 -7.91 4.58 -4.31
CA ALA A 39 -8.09 5.88 -4.95
C ALA A 39 -9.48 6.50 -4.72
N GLY A 40 -10.43 5.75 -4.14
CA GLY A 40 -11.81 6.20 -3.89
C GLY A 40 -12.67 6.33 -5.16
N ALA A 41 -12.22 5.78 -6.28
CA ALA A 41 -13.02 5.64 -7.50
C ALA A 41 -14.16 4.63 -7.30
N LEU A 42 -13.90 3.58 -6.51
CA LEU A 42 -14.91 2.68 -5.94
C LEU A 42 -15.12 3.07 -4.48
N ARG A 43 -16.32 3.59 -4.16
CA ARG A 43 -16.60 4.19 -2.84
C ARG A 43 -17.06 3.14 -1.83
N PRO A 44 -16.82 3.32 -0.52
CA PRO A 44 -17.41 2.49 0.53
C PRO A 44 -18.92 2.32 0.35
N GLY A 45 -19.41 1.10 0.49
CA GLY A 45 -20.83 0.75 0.28
C GLY A 45 -21.28 0.65 -1.18
N GLN A 46 -20.44 0.98 -2.15
CA GLN A 46 -20.79 0.90 -3.57
C GLN A 46 -21.00 -0.55 -4.00
N HIS A 47 -22.12 -0.82 -4.70
CA HIS A 47 -22.39 -2.11 -5.31
C HIS A 47 -21.49 -2.35 -6.53
N LEU A 48 -20.85 -3.51 -6.57
CA LEU A 48 -19.93 -3.95 -7.61
C LEU A 48 -20.59 -4.99 -8.52
N VAL A 49 -20.84 -4.62 -9.78
CA VAL A 49 -21.48 -5.51 -10.74
C VAL A 49 -20.42 -6.17 -11.61
N GLU A 50 -20.26 -7.52 -11.50
CA GLU A 50 -19.25 -8.30 -12.24
C GLU A 50 -19.20 -7.97 -13.74
N SER A 51 -20.38 -7.88 -14.40
CA SER A 51 -20.45 -7.63 -15.84
C SER A 51 -20.01 -6.22 -16.22
N GLU A 52 -20.25 -5.25 -15.35
CA GLU A 52 -19.84 -3.86 -15.56
C GLU A 52 -18.33 -3.73 -15.37
N LEU A 53 -17.78 -4.29 -14.30
CA LEU A 53 -16.34 -4.32 -14.05
C LEU A 53 -15.58 -5.05 -15.18
N ALA A 54 -16.10 -6.19 -15.64
CA ALA A 54 -15.51 -6.92 -16.75
C ALA A 54 -15.48 -6.09 -18.04
N ARG A 55 -16.55 -5.36 -18.35
CA ARG A 55 -16.64 -4.45 -19.48
C ARG A 55 -15.65 -3.29 -19.38
N GLN A 56 -15.55 -2.65 -18.20
CA GLN A 56 -14.66 -1.52 -17.98
C GLN A 56 -13.19 -1.91 -18.02
N LEU A 57 -12.85 -3.10 -17.49
CA LEU A 57 -11.49 -3.63 -17.49
C LEU A 57 -11.10 -4.35 -18.80
N GLY A 58 -12.03 -4.50 -19.75
CA GLY A 58 -11.76 -5.17 -21.03
C GLY A 58 -11.46 -6.66 -20.91
N VAL A 59 -12.02 -7.34 -19.88
CA VAL A 59 -11.77 -8.76 -19.59
C VAL A 59 -13.07 -9.57 -19.56
N SER A 60 -12.96 -10.91 -19.53
CA SER A 60 -14.13 -11.76 -19.27
C SER A 60 -14.57 -11.70 -17.81
N ARG A 61 -15.79 -12.19 -17.50
CA ARG A 61 -16.32 -12.16 -16.12
C ARG A 61 -15.57 -13.07 -15.14
N GLN A 62 -14.92 -14.15 -15.64
CA GLN A 62 -14.27 -15.11 -14.77
C GLN A 62 -13.11 -14.52 -13.94
N PRO A 63 -12.09 -13.81 -14.50
CA PRO A 63 -11.03 -13.20 -13.70
C PRO A 63 -11.56 -12.13 -12.74
N VAL A 64 -12.66 -11.44 -13.06
CA VAL A 64 -13.30 -10.48 -12.16
C VAL A 64 -13.90 -11.19 -10.95
N ARG A 65 -14.62 -12.31 -11.16
CA ARG A 65 -15.18 -13.10 -10.05
C ARG A 65 -14.10 -13.65 -9.13
N GLU A 66 -13.00 -14.17 -9.69
CA GLU A 66 -11.86 -14.65 -8.90
C GLU A 66 -11.23 -13.52 -8.08
N ALA A 67 -11.09 -12.32 -8.68
CA ALA A 67 -10.58 -11.14 -7.98
C ALA A 67 -11.54 -10.67 -6.86
N LEU A 68 -12.86 -10.67 -7.10
CA LEU A 68 -13.85 -10.31 -6.07
C LEU A 68 -13.83 -11.29 -4.88
N HIS A 69 -13.70 -12.60 -5.11
CA HIS A 69 -13.54 -13.55 -4.00
C HIS A 69 -12.27 -13.30 -3.18
N ARG A 70 -11.18 -12.92 -3.85
CA ARG A 70 -9.94 -12.58 -3.15
C ARG A 70 -10.09 -11.27 -2.37
N LEU A 71 -10.73 -10.26 -2.95
CA LEU A 71 -11.02 -8.99 -2.28
C LEU A 71 -11.90 -9.20 -1.04
N GLU A 72 -12.87 -10.12 -1.11
CA GLU A 72 -13.71 -10.48 0.04
C GLU A 72 -12.89 -11.18 1.14
N ALA A 73 -12.08 -12.17 0.78
CA ALA A 73 -11.21 -12.86 1.73
C ALA A 73 -10.21 -11.92 2.43
N GLU A 74 -9.80 -10.87 1.76
CA GLU A 74 -8.94 -9.82 2.31
C GLU A 74 -9.75 -8.67 2.96
N GLY A 75 -11.12 -8.68 2.93
CA GLY A 75 -11.98 -7.68 3.55
C GLY A 75 -11.99 -6.30 2.87
N TRP A 76 -11.70 -6.24 1.56
CA TRP A 76 -11.90 -5.03 0.76
C TRP A 76 -13.36 -4.83 0.35
N ILE A 77 -14.11 -5.93 0.28
CA ILE A 77 -15.51 -5.96 -0.12
C ILE A 77 -16.30 -6.92 0.76
N ASP A 78 -17.63 -6.73 0.79
CA ASP A 78 -18.59 -7.62 1.44
C ASP A 78 -19.37 -8.36 0.36
N LEU A 79 -19.40 -9.70 0.41
CA LEU A 79 -20.32 -10.50 -0.39
C LEU A 79 -21.62 -10.69 0.38
N ARG A 80 -22.72 -10.08 -0.10
CA ARG A 80 -24.04 -10.20 0.51
C ARG A 80 -24.87 -11.24 -0.23
N PRO A 81 -25.37 -12.28 0.45
CA PRO A 81 -26.19 -13.33 -0.18
C PRO A 81 -27.34 -12.71 -1.01
N SER A 82 -27.46 -13.15 -2.25
CA SER A 82 -28.48 -12.69 -3.21
C SER A 82 -28.44 -11.19 -3.59
N GLN A 83 -27.52 -10.41 -3.05
CA GLN A 83 -27.40 -8.98 -3.34
C GLN A 83 -26.12 -8.62 -4.13
N GLY A 84 -25.10 -9.47 -4.05
CA GLY A 84 -23.85 -9.27 -4.79
C GLY A 84 -22.69 -8.73 -3.92
N ALA A 85 -21.72 -8.12 -4.56
CA ALA A 85 -20.52 -7.59 -3.94
C ALA A 85 -20.65 -6.08 -3.68
N PHE A 86 -20.18 -5.64 -2.52
CA PHE A 86 -20.17 -4.22 -2.13
C PHE A 86 -18.78 -3.84 -1.62
N VAL A 87 -18.30 -2.64 -1.91
CA VAL A 87 -17.09 -2.13 -1.27
C VAL A 87 -17.34 -2.08 0.24
N HIS A 88 -16.41 -2.61 1.02
CA HIS A 88 -16.53 -2.65 2.47
C HIS A 88 -16.66 -1.22 3.05
N VAL A 89 -17.45 -1.06 4.10
CA VAL A 89 -17.57 0.19 4.85
C VAL A 89 -16.85 -0.02 6.18
N PRO A 90 -15.61 0.49 6.34
CA PRO A 90 -14.83 0.27 7.56
C PRO A 90 -15.53 0.87 8.78
N THR A 91 -15.49 0.16 9.89
CA THR A 91 -15.88 0.67 11.20
C THR A 91 -14.70 1.39 11.87
N ASP A 92 -15.00 2.25 12.82
CA ASP A 92 -13.96 2.96 13.59
C ASP A 92 -13.08 1.96 14.36
N GLU A 93 -13.66 0.86 14.88
CA GLU A 93 -12.93 -0.22 15.55
C GLU A 93 -11.94 -0.92 14.61
N GLU A 94 -12.33 -1.20 13.36
CA GLU A 94 -11.43 -1.80 12.36
C GLU A 94 -10.27 -0.88 12.01
N VAL A 95 -10.52 0.43 11.95
CA VAL A 95 -9.47 1.42 11.72
C VAL A 95 -8.51 1.48 12.91
N ASP A 96 -9.01 1.47 14.13
CA ASP A 96 -8.18 1.45 15.34
C ASP A 96 -7.30 0.20 15.41
N GLN A 97 -7.87 -0.98 15.16
CA GLN A 97 -7.11 -2.23 15.11
C GLN A 97 -6.02 -2.21 14.02
N LEU A 98 -6.31 -1.62 12.86
CA LEU A 98 -5.32 -1.44 11.80
C LEU A 98 -4.18 -0.51 12.23
N LEU A 99 -4.50 0.60 12.89
CA LEU A 99 -3.53 1.57 13.37
C LEU A 99 -2.68 1.02 14.53
N ASP A 100 -3.22 0.14 15.38
CA ASP A 100 -2.44 -0.59 16.40
C ASP A 100 -1.33 -1.45 15.74
N VAL A 101 -1.69 -2.19 14.70
CA VAL A 101 -0.71 -3.00 13.95
C VAL A 101 0.30 -2.10 13.22
N ARG A 102 -0.17 -1.00 12.62
CA ARG A 102 0.70 -0.02 11.96
C ARG A 102 1.74 0.53 12.93
N GLU A 103 1.33 0.96 14.13
CA GLU A 103 2.23 1.51 15.15
C GLU A 103 3.37 0.54 15.49
N LEU A 104 3.04 -0.75 15.69
CA LEU A 104 4.02 -1.79 15.96
C LEU A 104 5.02 -1.97 14.81
N LEU A 105 4.51 -2.04 13.58
CA LEU A 105 5.35 -2.27 12.40
C LEU A 105 6.22 -1.05 12.10
N GLU A 106 5.66 0.16 12.12
CA GLU A 106 6.42 1.39 11.81
C GLU A 106 7.47 1.68 12.88
N GLY A 107 7.16 1.49 14.16
CA GLY A 107 8.13 1.63 15.22
C GLY A 107 9.31 0.64 15.10
N ALA A 108 9.03 -0.61 14.76
CA ALA A 108 10.07 -1.61 14.52
C ALA A 108 10.88 -1.29 13.24
N THR A 109 10.22 -0.86 12.19
CA THR A 109 10.84 -0.51 10.90
C THR A 109 11.78 0.69 11.06
N ALA A 110 11.32 1.76 11.73
CA ALA A 110 12.12 2.96 11.97
C ALA A 110 13.37 2.67 12.81
N ARG A 111 13.22 1.85 13.86
CA ARG A 111 14.35 1.38 14.68
C ARG A 111 15.40 0.69 13.82
N LEU A 112 15.00 -0.28 13.00
CA LEU A 112 15.92 -1.02 12.14
C LEU A 112 16.52 -0.14 11.05
N ALA A 113 15.75 0.81 10.52
CA ALA A 113 16.25 1.77 9.54
C ALA A 113 17.35 2.66 10.14
N ALA A 114 17.17 3.18 11.34
CA ALA A 114 18.20 3.95 12.04
C ALA A 114 19.49 3.13 12.27
N ARG A 115 19.36 1.86 12.63
CA ARG A 115 20.51 0.95 12.79
C ARG A 115 21.25 0.67 11.50
N ALA A 116 20.54 0.55 10.37
CA ALA A 116 21.08 0.14 9.07
C ALA A 116 21.37 1.31 8.13
N ALA A 117 21.10 2.55 8.54
CA ALA A 117 21.21 3.73 7.71
C ALA A 117 22.66 3.91 7.16
N THR A 118 22.76 4.10 5.83
CA THR A 118 23.98 4.56 5.17
C THR A 118 23.75 5.96 4.61
N PRO A 119 24.81 6.76 4.38
CA PRO A 119 24.66 8.09 3.79
C PRO A 119 23.85 8.07 2.47
N GLU A 120 24.05 7.06 1.62
CA GLU A 120 23.35 6.91 0.35
C GLU A 120 21.86 6.57 0.54
N ALA A 121 21.53 5.73 1.55
CA ALA A 121 20.15 5.40 1.89
C ALA A 121 19.42 6.61 2.46
N VAL A 122 20.05 7.37 3.34
CA VAL A 122 19.51 8.61 3.90
C VAL A 122 19.30 9.66 2.79
N ALA A 123 20.21 9.78 1.85
CA ALA A 123 20.04 10.70 0.71
C ALA A 123 18.79 10.37 -0.11
N ARG A 124 18.54 9.08 -0.40
CA ARG A 124 17.29 8.64 -1.08
C ARG A 124 16.05 8.92 -0.24
N LEU A 125 16.10 8.69 1.07
CA LEU A 125 14.99 8.97 1.97
C LEU A 125 14.65 10.47 2.01
N ARG A 126 15.67 11.34 1.97
CA ARG A 126 15.48 12.79 1.87
C ARG A 126 14.77 13.19 0.58
N VAL A 127 15.14 12.59 -0.56
CA VAL A 127 14.45 12.84 -1.84
C VAL A 127 12.97 12.45 -1.72
N ALA A 128 12.66 11.28 -1.18
CA ALA A 128 11.26 10.87 -0.97
C ALA A 128 10.49 11.82 -0.03
N TRP A 129 11.16 12.35 0.99
CA TRP A 129 10.59 13.38 1.86
C TRP A 129 10.35 14.71 1.11
N GLU A 130 11.31 15.21 0.33
CA GLU A 130 11.20 16.46 -0.46
C GLU A 130 10.06 16.38 -1.49
N GLU A 131 9.94 15.24 -2.19
CA GLU A 131 8.84 14.99 -3.14
C GLU A 131 7.46 15.03 -2.46
N GLY A 132 7.37 14.51 -1.25
CA GLY A 132 6.14 14.54 -0.49
C GLY A 132 5.80 15.90 0.09
N GLU A 133 6.78 16.67 0.56
CA GLU A 133 6.57 18.05 0.98
C GLU A 133 6.02 18.90 -0.19
N ALA A 134 6.62 18.76 -1.39
CA ALA A 134 6.13 19.43 -2.59
C ALA A 134 4.70 19.00 -2.97
N ALA A 135 4.36 17.72 -2.81
CA ALA A 135 3.00 17.22 -3.06
C ALA A 135 1.97 17.86 -2.10
N VAL A 136 2.31 18.00 -0.81
CA VAL A 136 1.45 18.67 0.17
C VAL A 136 1.32 20.16 -0.15
N GLU A 137 2.41 20.85 -0.47
CA GLU A 137 2.39 22.26 -0.84
C GLU A 137 1.55 22.56 -2.09
N SER A 138 1.54 21.61 -3.05
CA SER A 138 0.72 21.75 -4.28
C SER A 138 -0.78 21.62 -4.02
N GLY A 139 -1.20 21.09 -2.86
CA GLY A 139 -2.59 20.80 -2.52
C GLY A 139 -3.16 19.56 -3.25
N ASP A 140 -2.32 18.80 -3.97
CA ASP A 140 -2.75 17.55 -4.61
C ASP A 140 -2.81 16.40 -3.57
N THR A 141 -4.01 16.17 -3.05
CA THR A 141 -4.26 15.12 -2.05
C THR A 141 -3.84 13.73 -2.55
N ALA A 142 -4.04 13.43 -3.84
CA ALA A 142 -3.69 12.12 -4.37
C ALA A 142 -2.17 11.93 -4.42
N ALA A 143 -1.44 12.95 -4.86
CA ALA A 143 0.02 12.96 -4.83
C ALA A 143 0.56 12.88 -3.40
N ALA A 144 -0.01 13.63 -2.45
CA ALA A 144 0.41 13.60 -1.04
C ALA A 144 0.20 12.21 -0.40
N VAL A 145 -0.91 11.53 -0.71
CA VAL A 145 -1.17 10.15 -0.24
C VAL A 145 -0.20 9.15 -0.85
N ALA A 146 0.12 9.28 -2.14
CA ALA A 146 1.11 8.43 -2.81
C ALA A 146 2.50 8.63 -2.20
N ALA A 147 2.95 9.87 -2.08
CA ALA A 147 4.25 10.22 -1.51
C ALA A 147 4.40 9.75 -0.06
N ASN A 148 3.35 9.84 0.75
CA ASN A 148 3.35 9.30 2.12
C ASN A 148 3.61 7.78 2.13
N ASN A 149 3.00 7.04 1.22
CA ASN A 149 3.27 5.61 1.10
C ASN A 149 4.72 5.32 0.66
N ASP A 150 5.22 6.08 -0.31
CA ASP A 150 6.57 5.89 -0.85
C ASP A 150 7.64 6.22 0.20
N PHE A 151 7.41 7.24 1.02
CA PHE A 151 8.25 7.57 2.17
C PHE A 151 8.33 6.39 3.17
N HIS A 152 7.21 5.84 3.61
CA HIS A 152 7.20 4.71 4.54
C HIS A 152 7.81 3.44 3.92
N ALA A 153 7.61 3.22 2.61
CA ALA A 153 8.25 2.13 1.87
C ALA A 153 9.78 2.30 1.83
N ALA A 154 10.29 3.53 1.62
CA ALA A 154 11.72 3.82 1.65
C ALA A 154 12.34 3.56 3.04
N VAL A 155 11.64 3.91 4.14
CA VAL A 155 12.07 3.57 5.50
C VAL A 155 12.13 2.05 5.68
N ALA A 156 11.14 1.31 5.17
CA ALA A 156 11.10 -0.15 5.25
C ALA A 156 12.22 -0.82 4.43
N GLU A 157 12.60 -0.24 3.28
CA GLU A 157 13.74 -0.71 2.49
C GLU A 157 15.05 -0.55 3.26
N ILE A 158 15.28 0.62 3.89
CA ILE A 158 16.49 0.88 4.69
C ILE A 158 16.58 -0.10 5.86
N ALA A 159 15.46 -0.46 6.49
CA ALA A 159 15.41 -1.44 7.59
C ALA A 159 15.94 -2.82 7.21
N GLY A 160 15.99 -3.18 5.93
CA GLY A 160 16.60 -4.40 5.39
C GLY A 160 15.93 -5.70 5.82
N ASN A 161 14.72 -5.65 6.41
CA ASN A 161 13.96 -6.82 6.84
C ASN A 161 12.81 -7.08 5.85
N ALA A 162 13.02 -8.00 4.91
CA ALA A 162 12.05 -8.30 3.86
C ALA A 162 10.68 -8.77 4.38
N VAL A 163 10.63 -9.51 5.50
CA VAL A 163 9.36 -9.96 6.10
C VAL A 163 8.61 -8.77 6.68
N LEU A 164 9.30 -7.89 7.40
CA LEU A 164 8.71 -6.67 7.95
C LEU A 164 8.21 -5.74 6.85
N ALA A 165 8.99 -5.57 5.78
CA ALA A 165 8.59 -4.77 4.62
C ALA A 165 7.32 -5.31 3.95
N GLN A 166 7.19 -6.63 3.78
CA GLN A 166 5.97 -7.25 3.24
C GLN A 166 4.74 -7.00 4.13
N LEU A 167 4.89 -7.14 5.45
CA LEU A 167 3.80 -6.87 6.39
C LEU A 167 3.42 -5.38 6.39
N ALA A 168 4.41 -4.49 6.38
CA ALA A 168 4.20 -3.05 6.31
C ALA A 168 3.49 -2.64 5.00
N GLU A 169 3.81 -3.27 3.86
CA GLU A 169 3.14 -3.03 2.59
C GLU A 169 1.66 -3.44 2.62
N ILE A 170 1.34 -4.61 3.20
CA ILE A 170 -0.06 -5.09 3.34
C ILE A 170 -0.86 -4.10 4.18
N VAL A 171 -0.33 -3.69 5.34
CA VAL A 171 -0.97 -2.72 6.24
C VAL A 171 -1.02 -1.34 5.58
N GLY A 172 0.06 -0.89 4.95
CA GLY A 172 0.18 0.40 4.27
C GLY A 172 -0.88 0.60 3.19
N ARG A 173 -1.22 -0.43 2.40
CA ARG A 173 -2.32 -0.34 1.41
C ARG A 173 -3.67 -0.03 2.06
N ARG A 174 -3.96 -0.62 3.21
CA ARG A 174 -5.19 -0.35 3.95
C ARG A 174 -5.16 1.04 4.59
N VAL A 175 -4.02 1.42 5.15
CA VAL A 175 -3.83 2.76 5.72
C VAL A 175 -4.04 3.84 4.67
N ARG A 176 -3.53 3.68 3.43
CA ARG A 176 -3.77 4.64 2.33
C ARG A 176 -5.25 4.90 2.09
N TRP A 177 -6.08 3.86 2.14
CA TRP A 177 -7.52 3.99 1.98
C TRP A 177 -8.15 4.91 3.05
N HIS A 178 -7.71 4.78 4.32
CA HIS A 178 -8.20 5.61 5.43
C HIS A 178 -7.51 6.98 5.48
N TYR A 179 -6.18 7.02 5.24
CA TYR A 179 -5.38 8.26 5.30
C TYR A 179 -5.88 9.33 4.34
N ARG A 180 -6.44 8.95 3.21
CA ARG A 180 -7.01 9.88 2.24
C ARG A 180 -8.04 10.85 2.84
N GLN A 181 -8.76 10.44 3.87
CA GLN A 181 -9.76 11.28 4.53
C GLN A 181 -9.10 12.37 5.40
N VAL A 182 -7.94 12.10 5.96
CA VAL A 182 -7.22 13.00 6.88
C VAL A 182 -6.07 13.75 6.23
N ALA A 183 -5.61 13.32 5.07
CA ALA A 183 -4.48 13.91 4.36
C ALA A 183 -4.63 15.44 4.13
N PRO A 184 -5.80 15.98 3.75
CA PRO A 184 -5.96 17.42 3.55
C PRO A 184 -5.73 18.25 4.83
N ALA A 185 -6.18 17.74 5.98
CA ALA A 185 -6.06 18.46 7.26
C ALA A 185 -4.67 18.29 7.89
N ARG A 186 -4.06 17.12 7.70
CA ARG A 186 -2.87 16.72 8.44
C ARG A 186 -1.55 16.79 7.63
N GLY A 187 -1.63 17.05 6.33
CA GLY A 187 -0.49 16.93 5.42
C GLY A 187 0.76 17.64 5.94
N HIS A 188 0.70 18.94 6.23
CA HIS A 188 1.86 19.72 6.69
C HIS A 188 2.45 19.22 8.02
N GLU A 189 1.60 18.87 9.00
CA GLU A 189 2.07 18.35 10.28
C GLU A 189 2.73 16.97 10.11
N SER A 190 2.13 16.11 9.29
CA SER A 190 2.65 14.78 8.98
C SER A 190 4.06 14.86 8.36
N TRP A 191 4.27 15.81 7.43
CA TRP A 191 5.56 15.97 6.78
C TRP A 191 6.62 16.62 7.68
N ALA A 192 6.24 17.47 8.60
CA ALA A 192 7.15 17.94 9.67
C ALA A 192 7.61 16.76 10.57
N GLU A 193 6.71 15.85 10.92
CA GLU A 193 7.04 14.64 11.68
C GLU A 193 7.95 13.69 10.89
N HIS A 194 7.74 13.56 9.57
CA HIS A 194 8.63 12.79 8.70
C HIS A 194 10.03 13.40 8.65
N ALA A 195 10.19 14.73 8.67
CA ALA A 195 11.50 15.39 8.74
C ALA A 195 12.25 15.01 10.04
N GLU A 196 11.55 15.01 11.18
CA GLU A 196 12.13 14.57 12.46
C GLU A 196 12.56 13.10 12.41
N LEU A 197 11.75 12.25 11.78
CA LEU A 197 12.07 10.82 11.60
C LEU A 197 13.30 10.63 10.70
N VAL A 198 13.42 11.37 9.60
CA VAL A 198 14.62 11.35 8.74
C VAL A 198 15.86 11.73 9.55
N ALA A 199 15.77 12.78 10.37
CA ALA A 199 16.89 13.23 11.20
C ALA A 199 17.32 12.17 12.22
N ALA A 200 16.36 11.50 12.87
CA ALA A 200 16.64 10.42 13.83
C ALA A 200 17.28 9.20 13.15
N ILE A 201 16.81 8.84 11.94
CA ILE A 201 17.38 7.74 11.15
C ILE A 201 18.82 8.09 10.73
N GLU A 202 19.06 9.30 10.26
CA GLU A 202 20.40 9.78 9.88
C GLU A 202 21.39 9.79 11.06
N ALA A 203 20.88 10.15 12.26
CA ALA A 203 21.69 10.13 13.47
C ALA A 203 21.97 8.72 14.01
N GLY A 204 21.30 7.68 13.47
CA GLY A 204 21.37 6.31 13.99
C GLY A 204 20.69 6.16 15.36
N ASP A 205 19.80 7.08 15.74
CA ASP A 205 19.09 7.04 17.02
C ASP A 205 17.88 6.11 16.92
N GLU A 206 18.11 4.84 17.23
CA GLU A 206 17.12 3.75 17.11
C GLU A 206 15.90 3.99 18.00
N ASP A 207 16.09 4.50 19.22
CA ASP A 207 15.01 4.70 20.19
C ASP A 207 14.16 5.91 19.80
N GLN A 208 14.79 6.99 19.39
CA GLN A 208 14.11 8.19 18.94
C GLN A 208 13.33 7.92 17.63
N ALA A 209 13.93 7.25 16.65
CA ALA A 209 13.25 6.88 15.40
C ALA A 209 12.00 6.05 15.67
N ALA A 210 12.10 5.04 16.54
CA ALA A 210 10.96 4.20 16.91
C ALA A 210 9.87 5.00 17.66
N ALA A 211 10.24 5.94 18.54
CA ALA A 211 9.29 6.77 19.26
C ALA A 211 8.54 7.74 18.34
N LEU A 212 9.26 8.38 17.40
CA LEU A 212 8.68 9.29 16.42
C LEU A 212 7.69 8.58 15.49
N ALA A 213 8.04 7.39 14.98
CA ALA A 213 7.14 6.60 14.14
C ALA A 213 5.84 6.22 14.86
N ARG A 214 5.91 5.81 16.14
CA ARG A 214 4.71 5.54 16.94
C ARG A 214 3.87 6.79 17.18
N THR A 215 4.49 7.90 17.55
CA THR A 215 3.80 9.18 17.76
C THR A 215 3.10 9.65 16.48
N HIS A 216 3.74 9.51 15.33
CA HIS A 216 3.17 9.82 14.03
C HIS A 216 1.88 9.00 13.77
N THR A 217 1.90 7.70 14.04
CA THR A 217 0.70 6.85 13.88
C THR A 217 -0.41 7.25 14.82
N GLU A 218 -0.11 7.56 16.08
CA GLU A 218 -1.10 7.99 17.08
C GLU A 218 -1.72 9.35 16.75
N ARG A 219 -0.95 10.29 16.24
CA ARG A 219 -1.47 11.57 15.74
C ARG A 219 -2.36 11.37 14.51
N THR A 220 -2.03 10.40 13.64
CA THR A 220 -2.88 10.02 12.50
C THR A 220 -4.21 9.45 12.97
N ARG A 221 -4.23 8.61 14.02
CA ARG A 221 -5.43 8.09 14.68
C ARG A 221 -6.31 9.22 15.19
N THR A 222 -5.72 10.14 15.94
CA THR A 222 -6.42 11.31 16.51
C THR A 222 -7.07 12.16 15.41
N ALA A 223 -6.34 12.43 14.34
CA ALA A 223 -6.87 13.18 13.20
C ALA A 223 -8.03 12.44 12.49
N TYR A 224 -7.91 11.12 12.32
CA TYR A 224 -8.97 10.31 11.73
C TYR A 224 -10.28 10.43 12.51
N HIS A 225 -10.25 10.25 13.83
CA HIS A 225 -11.43 10.40 14.67
C HIS A 225 -11.97 11.83 14.69
N GLY A 226 -11.10 12.83 14.64
CA GLY A 226 -11.49 14.25 14.53
C GLY A 226 -12.28 14.54 13.25
N GLU A 227 -11.82 14.07 12.09
CA GLU A 227 -12.49 14.25 10.80
C GLU A 227 -13.81 13.48 10.72
N VAL A 228 -13.85 12.25 11.25
CA VAL A 228 -15.08 11.44 11.29
C VAL A 228 -16.17 12.14 12.12
N MET A 229 -15.80 12.71 13.26
CA MET A 229 -16.75 13.47 14.12
C MET A 229 -17.21 14.77 13.46
N ALA A 230 -16.37 15.45 12.69
CA ALA A 230 -16.70 16.67 11.99
C ALA A 230 -17.59 16.43 10.74
N GLY A 231 -17.45 15.28 10.08
CA GLY A 231 -18.16 14.94 8.84
C GLY A 231 -19.61 14.45 9.02
N GLY A 232 -20.06 14.19 10.25
CA GLY A 232 -21.41 13.66 10.53
C GLY A 232 -21.59 12.18 10.17
N PRO A 233 -22.79 11.61 10.31
CA PRO A 233 -23.03 10.17 10.09
C PRO A 233 -22.78 9.78 8.63
N ARG A 234 -22.07 8.68 8.45
CA ARG A 234 -21.76 8.00 7.17
C ARG A 234 -22.99 7.40 6.51
#